data_09b07d97402a97e5e6c73df44cf170ae
#
_entry.id   09b07d97402a97e5e6c73df44cf170ae
#
_cell.length_a   1.000
_cell.length_b   1.000
_cell.length_c   1.000
_cell.angle_alpha   90.00
_cell.angle_beta   90.00
_cell.angle_gamma   90.00
#
_symmetry.space_group_name_H-M   'P 1'
#
loop_
_entity.id
_entity.type
_entity.pdbx_description
1 polymer ?
#
loop_
_entity_poly.entity_id
_entity_poly.type
_entity_poly.pdbx_seq_one_letter_code
_entity_poly.pdbx_strand_id
1 'polypeptide(L)'
;MIEIFPQSFMVEGFNETEAVRISLAIFTSIILVFVDTFLRVLVEARNYNLATNREVTIKNTLLAILWRGWASVEINGKPKRFLVSGKLRADMTKKLVKSYPWLFLLAFILLTLPDVVVPVLGRVDVFLCTLLYLIPIFIELASCVENMIELELVETRWFKRAIGLFKQVIDFVKSVKDAIK
;
A
#
# COMPACT_ATOMS: atom_id res chain seq x y z
N MET A 1 -42.13 27.06 23.53
CA MET A 1 -40.65 26.90 23.60
C MET A 1 -40.32 25.83 22.56
N ILE A 2 -39.80 26.26 21.42
CA ILE A 2 -39.55 25.37 20.28
C ILE A 2 -38.19 24.73 20.52
N GLU A 3 -38.17 23.46 20.88
CA GLU A 3 -36.92 22.65 20.82
C GLU A 3 -36.54 22.47 19.36
N ILE A 4 -35.66 23.33 18.87
CA ILE A 4 -35.27 23.43 17.43
C ILE A 4 -34.23 22.40 17.04
N PHE A 5 -33.58 21.71 17.99
CA PHE A 5 -32.65 20.64 17.68
C PHE A 5 -32.91 19.43 18.56
N PRO A 6 -33.28 18.28 17.96
CA PRO A 6 -33.28 17.04 18.73
C PRO A 6 -31.87 16.75 19.20
N GLN A 7 -31.71 16.48 20.50
CA GLN A 7 -30.42 16.13 21.11
C GLN A 7 -29.73 14.89 20.48
N SER A 8 -30.46 14.17 19.63
CA SER A 8 -29.94 13.07 18.81
C SER A 8 -29.00 13.49 17.67
N PHE A 9 -28.88 14.79 17.36
CA PHE A 9 -27.96 15.27 16.33
C PHE A 9 -26.53 15.47 16.86
N MET A 10 -26.35 15.40 18.16
CA MET A 10 -25.03 15.46 18.77
C MET A 10 -24.47 14.05 18.98
N VAL A 11 -23.52 13.66 18.12
CA VAL A 11 -22.47 12.67 18.41
C VAL A 11 -22.84 11.18 18.31
N GLU A 12 -23.90 10.76 17.66
CA GLU A 12 -23.98 9.34 17.22
C GLU A 12 -23.05 9.00 16.03
N GLY A 13 -22.49 10.02 15.37
CA GLY A 13 -21.65 9.84 14.18
C GLY A 13 -20.19 9.46 14.44
N PHE A 14 -19.61 9.77 15.60
CA PHE A 14 -18.20 9.50 15.89
C PHE A 14 -18.04 8.30 16.83
N ASN A 15 -18.02 7.11 16.23
CA ASN A 15 -17.76 5.90 17.01
C ASN A 15 -16.25 5.82 17.30
N GLU A 16 -15.85 5.81 18.57
CA GLU A 16 -14.45 5.64 19.01
C GLU A 16 -13.78 4.44 18.33
N THR A 17 -14.53 3.38 18.11
CA THR A 17 -14.07 2.16 17.43
C THR A 17 -13.58 2.45 15.99
N GLU A 18 -14.28 3.29 15.24
CA GLU A 18 -13.90 3.62 13.86
C GLU A 18 -12.67 4.55 13.81
N ALA A 19 -12.56 5.48 14.74
CA ALA A 19 -11.37 6.31 14.90
C ALA A 19 -10.12 5.46 15.20
N VAL A 20 -10.25 4.46 16.06
CA VAL A 20 -9.18 3.51 16.37
C VAL A 20 -8.81 2.71 15.12
N ARG A 21 -9.77 2.24 14.33
CA ARG A 21 -9.50 1.49 13.08
C ARG A 21 -8.74 2.33 12.06
N ILE A 22 -9.14 3.59 11.86
CA ILE A 22 -8.39 4.51 10.97
C ILE A 22 -6.97 4.74 11.49
N SER A 23 -6.80 4.96 12.79
CA SER A 23 -5.48 5.15 13.40
C SER A 23 -4.58 3.93 13.20
N LEU A 24 -5.11 2.71 13.39
CA LEU A 24 -4.40 1.47 13.12
C LEU A 24 -4.08 1.31 11.63
N ALA A 25 -4.98 1.70 10.73
CA ALA A 25 -4.73 1.65 9.29
C ALA A 25 -3.61 2.62 8.88
N ILE A 26 -3.58 3.84 9.43
CA ILE A 26 -2.49 4.80 9.23
C ILE A 26 -1.17 4.19 9.68
N PHE A 27 -1.11 3.67 10.92
CA PHE A 27 0.09 3.07 11.47
C PHE A 27 0.58 1.87 10.65
N THR A 28 -0.34 0.98 10.27
CA THR A 28 -0.05 -0.18 9.42
C THR A 28 0.50 0.26 8.06
N SER A 29 -0.10 1.28 7.44
CA SER A 29 0.36 1.81 6.15
C SER A 29 1.78 2.40 6.25
N ILE A 30 2.08 3.12 7.33
CA ILE A 30 3.43 3.65 7.58
C ILE A 30 4.44 2.50 7.70
N ILE A 31 4.14 1.47 8.49
CA ILE A 31 5.02 0.30 8.64
C ILE A 31 5.24 -0.37 7.27
N LEU A 32 4.18 -0.58 6.50
CA LEU A 32 4.28 -1.23 5.20
C LEU A 32 5.12 -0.42 4.21
N VAL A 33 5.03 0.92 4.21
CA VAL A 33 5.90 1.78 3.38
C VAL A 33 7.37 1.60 3.77
N PHE A 34 7.69 1.48 5.06
CA PHE A 34 9.06 1.20 5.49
C PHE A 34 9.52 -0.19 5.06
N VAL A 35 8.67 -1.21 5.21
CA VAL A 35 8.97 -2.59 4.78
C VAL A 35 9.17 -2.64 3.26
N ASP A 36 8.29 -2.03 2.47
CA ASP A 36 8.41 -1.93 1.01
C ASP A 36 9.73 -1.26 0.60
N THR A 37 10.05 -0.12 1.22
CA THR A 37 11.31 0.59 0.97
C THR A 37 12.52 -0.26 1.30
N PHE A 38 12.49 -0.99 2.42
CA PHE A 38 13.57 -1.89 2.83
C PHE A 38 13.74 -3.05 1.83
N LEU A 39 12.65 -3.69 1.45
CA LEU A 39 12.66 -4.77 0.44
C LEU A 39 13.20 -4.24 -0.90
N ARG A 40 12.82 -3.05 -1.31
CA ARG A 40 13.35 -2.41 -2.53
C ARG A 40 14.85 -2.18 -2.46
N VAL A 41 15.37 -1.76 -1.31
CA VAL A 41 16.83 -1.63 -1.11
C VAL A 41 17.53 -2.98 -1.26
N LEU A 42 16.95 -4.06 -0.74
CA LEU A 42 17.49 -5.41 -0.91
C LEU A 42 17.50 -5.86 -2.38
N VAL A 43 16.41 -5.59 -3.12
CA VAL A 43 16.31 -5.86 -4.55
C VAL A 43 17.40 -5.13 -5.33
N GLU A 44 17.57 -3.83 -5.11
CA GLU A 44 18.59 -3.04 -5.81
C GLU A 44 20.02 -3.48 -5.44
N ALA A 45 20.26 -3.88 -4.18
CA ALA A 45 21.55 -4.43 -3.75
C ALA A 45 21.84 -5.80 -4.42
N ARG A 46 20.83 -6.66 -4.55
CA ARG A 46 20.93 -7.92 -5.31
C ARG A 46 21.26 -7.64 -6.77
N ASN A 47 20.51 -6.74 -7.40
CA ASN A 47 20.71 -6.37 -8.80
C ASN A 47 22.10 -5.77 -9.04
N TYR A 48 22.64 -5.00 -8.07
CA TYR A 48 24.01 -4.53 -8.10
C TYR A 48 25.03 -5.70 -8.09
N ASN A 49 24.85 -6.69 -7.20
CA ASN A 49 25.75 -7.84 -7.12
C ASN A 49 25.73 -8.66 -8.42
N LEU A 50 24.54 -8.91 -8.98
CA LEU A 50 24.41 -9.61 -10.26
C LEU A 50 25.08 -8.85 -11.40
N ALA A 51 24.86 -7.54 -11.48
CA ALA A 51 25.46 -6.70 -12.54
C ALA A 51 26.99 -6.56 -12.43
N THR A 52 27.55 -6.76 -11.24
CA THR A 52 29.01 -6.74 -11.02
C THR A 52 29.65 -8.14 -10.97
N ASN A 53 28.91 -9.17 -11.42
CA ASN A 53 29.34 -10.58 -11.42
C ASN A 53 29.80 -11.06 -10.04
N ARG A 54 29.16 -10.60 -8.97
CA ARG A 54 29.42 -11.03 -7.60
C ARG A 54 28.38 -12.04 -7.15
N GLU A 55 28.79 -12.98 -6.33
CA GLU A 55 27.86 -13.91 -5.69
C GLU A 55 26.86 -13.17 -4.82
N VAL A 56 25.60 -13.57 -4.91
CA VAL A 56 24.51 -13.02 -4.08
C VAL A 56 24.53 -13.72 -2.72
N THR A 57 25.44 -13.25 -1.86
CA THR A 57 25.55 -13.70 -0.47
C THR A 57 25.07 -12.60 0.48
N ILE A 58 24.68 -12.96 1.69
CA ILE A 58 24.27 -11.99 2.73
C ILE A 58 25.36 -10.94 2.95
N LYS A 59 26.63 -11.38 3.01
CA LYS A 59 27.78 -10.49 3.18
C LYS A 59 27.91 -9.49 2.03
N ASN A 60 27.82 -9.93 0.79
CA ASN A 60 27.94 -9.05 -0.38
C ASN A 60 26.74 -8.11 -0.49
N THR A 61 25.53 -8.57 -0.15
CA THR A 61 24.33 -7.73 -0.11
C THR A 61 24.44 -6.64 0.95
N LEU A 62 24.90 -6.96 2.16
CA LEU A 62 25.16 -5.96 3.20
C LEU A 62 26.23 -4.95 2.78
N LEU A 63 27.34 -5.41 2.17
CA LEU A 63 28.37 -4.52 1.65
C LEU A 63 27.88 -3.62 0.50
N ALA A 64 26.97 -4.13 -0.32
CA ALA A 64 26.31 -3.32 -1.35
C ALA A 64 25.43 -2.22 -0.72
N ILE A 65 24.63 -2.55 0.30
CA ILE A 65 23.75 -1.60 1.00
C ILE A 65 24.58 -0.55 1.75
N LEU A 66 25.62 -0.97 2.48
CA LEU A 66 26.38 -0.05 3.33
C LEU A 66 27.32 0.86 2.54
N TRP A 67 27.87 0.40 1.41
CA TRP A 67 28.95 1.13 0.74
C TRP A 67 28.88 1.09 -0.78
N ARG A 68 28.95 -0.08 -1.38
CA ARG A 68 29.31 -0.25 -2.80
C ARG A 68 28.17 0.07 -3.78
N GLY A 69 26.94 -0.23 -3.43
CA GLY A 69 25.77 -0.09 -4.32
C GLY A 69 25.35 1.35 -4.60
N TRP A 70 25.91 2.31 -3.85
CA TRP A 70 25.65 3.75 -4.05
C TRP A 70 26.53 4.38 -5.13
N ALA A 71 27.62 3.73 -5.48
CA ALA A 71 28.52 4.18 -6.55
C ALA A 71 27.92 3.87 -7.91
N SER A 72 28.29 4.69 -8.93
CA SER A 72 27.98 4.37 -10.32
C SER A 72 28.87 3.25 -10.82
N VAL A 73 28.27 2.26 -11.47
CA VAL A 73 28.97 1.15 -12.11
C VAL A 73 28.73 1.23 -13.61
N GLU A 74 29.79 1.03 -14.36
CA GLU A 74 29.71 1.02 -15.83
C GLU A 74 29.19 -0.34 -16.31
N ILE A 75 28.04 -0.36 -16.98
CA ILE A 75 27.42 -1.55 -17.54
C ILE A 75 27.16 -1.28 -19.03
N ASN A 76 27.77 -2.07 -19.89
CA ASN A 76 27.65 -1.92 -21.32
C ASN A 76 28.02 -0.49 -21.82
N GLY A 77 29.07 0.12 -21.25
CA GLY A 77 29.50 1.46 -21.61
C GLY A 77 28.63 2.61 -21.10
N LYS A 78 27.64 2.31 -20.22
CA LYS A 78 26.78 3.33 -19.61
C LYS A 78 26.88 3.30 -18.09
N PRO A 79 27.04 4.48 -17.44
CA PRO A 79 27.05 4.55 -15.97
C PRO A 79 25.65 4.28 -15.43
N LYS A 80 25.50 3.27 -14.58
CA LYS A 80 24.25 2.92 -13.89
C LYS A 80 24.45 2.98 -12.39
N ARG A 81 23.50 3.60 -11.68
CA ARG A 81 23.40 3.58 -10.21
C ARG A 81 22.23 2.71 -9.81
N PHE A 82 22.46 1.77 -8.90
CA PHE A 82 21.41 0.90 -8.37
C PHE A 82 20.75 1.51 -7.16
N LEU A 83 21.50 1.84 -6.12
CA LEU A 83 20.96 2.50 -4.95
C LEU A 83 21.01 4.02 -5.12
N VAL A 84 19.84 4.64 -5.22
CA VAL A 84 19.69 6.09 -5.36
C VAL A 84 18.86 6.61 -4.20
N SER A 85 19.53 7.15 -3.17
CA SER A 85 18.87 7.65 -1.96
C SER A 85 17.79 8.70 -2.23
N GLY A 86 18.04 9.59 -3.19
CA GLY A 86 17.08 10.62 -3.60
C GLY A 86 15.79 10.03 -4.15
N LYS A 87 15.86 8.96 -4.96
CA LYS A 87 14.69 8.28 -5.52
C LYS A 87 13.89 7.58 -4.41
N LEU A 88 14.57 6.78 -3.58
CA LEU A 88 13.91 6.07 -2.46
C LEU A 88 13.19 7.04 -1.51
N ARG A 89 13.86 8.14 -1.15
CA ARG A 89 13.28 9.18 -0.30
C ARG A 89 12.10 9.87 -0.97
N ALA A 90 12.22 10.21 -2.25
CA ALA A 90 11.15 10.87 -3.00
C ALA A 90 9.91 9.99 -3.11
N ASP A 91 10.07 8.68 -3.39
CA ASP A 91 8.97 7.73 -3.48
C ASP A 91 8.27 7.56 -2.12
N MET A 92 9.04 7.40 -1.03
CA MET A 92 8.51 7.32 0.33
C MET A 92 7.76 8.61 0.74
N THR A 93 8.36 9.78 0.49
CA THR A 93 7.73 11.07 0.80
C THR A 93 6.46 11.28 -0.01
N LYS A 94 6.45 10.91 -1.30
CA LYS A 94 5.26 11.00 -2.14
C LYS A 94 4.10 10.17 -1.57
N LYS A 95 4.36 8.94 -1.12
CA LYS A 95 3.36 8.07 -0.51
C LYS A 95 2.84 8.65 0.81
N LEU A 96 3.73 8.94 1.75
CA LEU A 96 3.39 9.33 3.13
C LEU A 96 2.86 10.77 3.26
N VAL A 97 3.29 11.70 2.40
CA VAL A 97 2.93 13.12 2.54
C VAL A 97 1.92 13.57 1.49
N LYS A 98 2.03 13.06 0.26
CA LYS A 98 1.19 13.55 -0.84
C LYS A 98 -0.01 12.65 -1.16
N SER A 99 0.11 11.32 -1.04
CA SER A 99 -0.94 10.42 -1.53
C SER A 99 -1.85 9.90 -0.42
N TYR A 100 -1.30 9.30 0.63
CA TYR A 100 -2.07 8.62 1.67
C TYR A 100 -2.83 9.54 2.63
N PRO A 101 -2.31 10.73 3.03
CA PRO A 101 -3.04 11.61 3.92
C PRO A 101 -4.41 12.04 3.37
N TRP A 102 -4.54 12.20 2.06
CA TRP A 102 -5.82 12.54 1.44
C TRP A 102 -6.84 11.41 1.54
N LEU A 103 -6.41 10.16 1.40
CA LEU A 103 -7.30 9.01 1.55
C LEU A 103 -7.79 8.87 2.99
N PHE A 104 -6.91 9.06 3.97
CA PHE A 104 -7.27 9.02 5.38
C PHE A 104 -8.15 10.21 5.78
N LEU A 105 -7.86 11.41 5.26
CA LEU A 105 -8.68 12.59 5.48
C LEU A 105 -10.10 12.38 4.92
N LEU A 106 -10.20 11.84 3.70
CA LEU A 106 -11.49 11.55 3.09
C LEU A 106 -12.24 10.45 3.85
N ALA A 107 -11.55 9.41 4.32
CA ALA A 107 -12.14 8.38 5.17
C ALA A 107 -12.68 8.99 6.47
N PHE A 108 -11.94 9.91 7.09
CA PHE A 108 -12.39 10.62 8.28
C PHE A 108 -13.62 11.50 8.02
N ILE A 109 -13.64 12.23 6.90
CA ILE A 109 -14.81 13.04 6.49
C ILE A 109 -16.04 12.16 6.30
N LEU A 110 -15.90 10.99 5.67
CA LEU A 110 -17.02 10.07 5.47
C LEU A 110 -17.65 9.60 6.78
N LEU A 111 -16.86 9.44 7.85
CA LEU A 111 -17.40 9.10 9.18
C LEU A 111 -18.23 10.22 9.81
N THR A 112 -18.09 11.46 9.34
CA THR A 112 -18.90 12.59 9.84
C THR A 112 -20.22 12.77 9.08
N LEU A 113 -20.44 11.97 8.03
CA LEU A 113 -21.71 12.00 7.29
C LEU A 113 -22.81 11.28 8.07
N PRO A 114 -24.09 11.69 7.85
CA PRO A 114 -25.22 11.01 8.46
C PRO A 114 -25.25 9.52 8.10
N ASP A 115 -25.60 8.69 9.07
CA ASP A 115 -25.72 7.24 8.91
C ASP A 115 -26.79 6.87 7.86
N VAL A 116 -26.35 6.33 6.74
CA VAL A 116 -27.24 5.76 5.72
C VAL A 116 -27.13 4.23 5.79
N VAL A 117 -28.21 3.58 6.23
CA VAL A 117 -28.28 2.12 6.33
C VAL A 117 -28.93 1.53 5.10
N VAL A 118 -28.21 0.66 4.40
CA VAL A 118 -28.71 -0.13 3.27
C VAL A 118 -28.80 -1.60 3.68
N PRO A 119 -29.92 -2.29 3.47
CA PRO A 119 -30.16 -3.66 3.98
C PRO A 119 -29.07 -4.69 3.64
N VAL A 120 -28.37 -4.51 2.51
CA VAL A 120 -27.32 -5.44 2.03
C VAL A 120 -25.90 -5.02 2.48
N LEU A 121 -25.65 -3.71 2.59
CA LEU A 121 -24.32 -3.15 2.84
C LEU A 121 -24.12 -2.70 4.31
N GLY A 122 -25.20 -2.69 5.11
CA GLY A 122 -25.17 -2.10 6.42
C GLY A 122 -25.02 -0.58 6.37
N ARG A 123 -24.15 -0.01 7.20
CA ARG A 123 -23.84 1.41 7.21
C ARG A 123 -22.92 1.75 6.04
N VAL A 124 -23.42 2.53 5.09
CA VAL A 124 -22.69 2.90 3.86
C VAL A 124 -21.46 3.76 4.16
N ASP A 125 -21.57 4.68 5.10
CA ASP A 125 -20.48 5.53 5.57
C ASP A 125 -19.29 4.71 6.08
N VAL A 126 -19.54 3.72 6.94
CA VAL A 126 -18.52 2.81 7.48
C VAL A 126 -17.92 1.94 6.39
N PHE A 127 -18.74 1.43 5.47
CA PHE A 127 -18.27 0.62 4.36
C PHE A 127 -17.33 1.41 3.44
N LEU A 128 -17.72 2.61 3.02
CA LEU A 128 -16.91 3.46 2.16
C LEU A 128 -15.62 3.93 2.87
N CYS A 129 -15.73 4.30 4.15
CA CYS A 129 -14.57 4.62 4.97
C CYS A 129 -13.57 3.46 5.02
N THR A 130 -14.08 2.23 5.26
CA THR A 130 -13.25 1.01 5.29
C THR A 130 -12.53 0.79 3.97
N LEU A 131 -13.21 0.94 2.84
CA LEU A 131 -12.56 0.83 1.54
C LEU A 131 -11.42 1.84 1.36
N LEU A 132 -11.64 3.10 1.75
CA LEU A 132 -10.64 4.15 1.57
C LEU A 132 -9.36 3.91 2.39
N TYR A 133 -9.46 3.53 3.66
CA TYR A 133 -8.27 3.31 4.45
C TYR A 133 -7.56 1.98 4.15
N LEU A 134 -8.25 1.02 3.52
CA LEU A 134 -7.63 -0.23 3.06
C LEU A 134 -6.82 -0.06 1.77
N ILE A 135 -7.13 0.95 0.94
CA ILE A 135 -6.40 1.19 -0.32
C ILE A 135 -4.88 1.31 -0.11
N PRO A 136 -4.36 2.19 0.77
CA PRO A 136 -2.93 2.28 1.02
C PRO A 136 -2.31 0.94 1.47
N ILE A 137 -3.02 0.21 2.34
CA ILE A 137 -2.55 -1.08 2.86
C ILE A 137 -2.40 -2.09 1.72
N PHE A 138 -3.39 -2.21 0.84
CA PHE A 138 -3.32 -3.13 -0.29
C PHE A 138 -2.24 -2.75 -1.30
N ILE A 139 -2.06 -1.46 -1.57
CA ILE A 139 -1.00 -0.97 -2.47
C ILE A 139 0.37 -1.37 -1.92
N GLU A 140 0.63 -1.12 -0.63
CA GLU A 140 1.92 -1.44 -0.03
C GLU A 140 2.15 -2.96 0.10
N LEU A 141 1.11 -3.73 0.44
CA LEU A 141 1.21 -5.19 0.45
C LEU A 141 1.55 -5.74 -0.94
N ALA A 142 0.91 -5.24 -1.99
CA ALA A 142 1.21 -5.64 -3.36
C ALA A 142 2.67 -5.32 -3.73
N SER A 143 3.15 -4.12 -3.40
CA SER A 143 4.53 -3.71 -3.64
C SER A 143 5.53 -4.56 -2.85
N CYS A 144 5.24 -4.87 -1.57
CA CYS A 144 6.07 -5.78 -0.78
C CYS A 144 6.16 -7.17 -1.43
N VAL A 145 5.03 -7.72 -1.89
CA VAL A 145 4.99 -9.03 -2.54
C VAL A 145 5.78 -9.02 -3.86
N GLU A 146 5.67 -7.96 -4.67
CA GLU A 146 6.47 -7.80 -5.89
C GLU A 146 7.97 -7.80 -5.57
N ASN A 147 8.40 -7.03 -4.59
CA ASN A 147 9.80 -7.02 -4.15
C ASN A 147 10.26 -8.38 -3.60
N MET A 148 9.40 -9.11 -2.87
CA MET A 148 9.71 -10.47 -2.37
C MET A 148 9.85 -11.48 -3.51
N ILE A 149 9.07 -11.33 -4.59
CA ILE A 149 9.19 -12.16 -5.79
C ILE A 149 10.51 -11.86 -6.51
N GLU A 150 10.89 -10.59 -6.66
CA GLU A 150 12.18 -10.20 -7.25
C GLU A 150 13.36 -10.74 -6.44
N LEU A 151 13.22 -10.85 -5.12
CA LEU A 151 14.22 -11.46 -4.22
C LEU A 151 14.20 -13.01 -4.24
N GLU A 152 13.27 -13.63 -4.96
CA GLU A 152 13.05 -15.08 -4.99
C GLU A 152 12.66 -15.68 -3.62
N LEU A 153 12.16 -14.85 -2.71
CA LEU A 153 11.68 -15.29 -1.38
C LEU A 153 10.31 -15.96 -1.44
N VAL A 154 9.53 -15.64 -2.47
CA VAL A 154 8.17 -16.18 -2.67
C VAL A 154 8.09 -16.83 -4.05
N GLU A 155 7.61 -18.06 -4.07
CA GLU A 155 7.36 -18.76 -5.34
C GLU A 155 6.27 -18.06 -6.15
N THR A 156 6.60 -17.72 -7.38
CA THR A 156 5.68 -17.06 -8.33
C THR A 156 4.39 -17.86 -8.59
N ARG A 157 4.37 -19.17 -8.32
CA ARG A 157 3.16 -20.01 -8.49
C ARG A 157 2.02 -19.59 -7.58
N TRP A 158 2.31 -19.24 -6.34
CA TRP A 158 1.29 -18.83 -5.37
C TRP A 158 0.67 -17.49 -5.76
N PHE A 159 1.50 -16.56 -6.18
CA PHE A 159 1.06 -15.24 -6.62
C PHE A 159 0.26 -15.28 -7.92
N LYS A 160 0.66 -16.12 -8.88
CA LYS A 160 -0.12 -16.36 -10.11
C LYS A 160 -1.51 -16.92 -9.82
N ARG A 161 -1.66 -17.78 -8.80
CA ARG A 161 -2.96 -18.27 -8.35
C ARG A 161 -3.80 -17.17 -7.71
N ALA A 162 -3.22 -16.34 -6.85
CA ALA A 162 -3.91 -15.22 -6.22
C ALA A 162 -4.40 -14.21 -7.27
N ILE A 163 -3.53 -13.80 -8.21
CA ILE A 163 -3.93 -12.92 -9.34
C ILE A 163 -5.02 -13.57 -10.19
N GLY A 164 -4.94 -14.89 -10.42
CA GLY A 164 -5.98 -15.63 -11.14
C GLY A 164 -7.35 -15.54 -10.46
N LEU A 165 -7.39 -15.66 -9.13
CA LEU A 165 -8.63 -15.49 -8.35
C LEU A 165 -9.16 -14.05 -8.43
N PHE A 166 -8.29 -13.03 -8.29
CA PHE A 166 -8.70 -11.63 -8.46
C PHE A 166 -9.27 -11.35 -9.85
N LYS A 167 -8.65 -11.92 -10.88
CA LYS A 167 -9.15 -11.78 -12.25
C LYS A 167 -10.54 -12.40 -12.42
N GLN A 168 -10.78 -13.58 -11.85
CA GLN A 168 -12.10 -14.22 -11.84
C GLN A 168 -13.17 -13.36 -11.14
N VAL A 169 -12.82 -12.72 -10.01
CA VAL A 169 -13.73 -11.79 -9.30
C VAL A 169 -14.05 -10.58 -10.18
N ILE A 170 -13.05 -10.00 -10.84
CA ILE A 170 -13.26 -8.86 -11.75
C ILE A 170 -14.14 -9.26 -12.95
N ASP A 171 -13.88 -10.42 -13.53
CA ASP A 171 -14.66 -10.92 -14.67
C ASP A 171 -16.12 -11.25 -14.25
N PHE A 172 -16.31 -11.79 -13.04
CA PHE A 172 -17.64 -11.98 -12.45
C PHE A 172 -18.37 -10.64 -12.27
N VAL A 173 -17.74 -9.62 -11.71
CA VAL A 173 -18.34 -8.28 -11.53
C VAL A 173 -18.72 -7.66 -12.88
N LYS A 174 -17.87 -7.83 -13.91
CA LYS A 174 -18.20 -7.38 -15.27
C LYS A 174 -19.40 -8.12 -15.84
N SER A 175 -19.47 -9.44 -15.68
CA SER A 175 -20.60 -10.22 -16.18
C SER A 175 -21.94 -9.84 -15.50
N VAL A 176 -21.91 -9.55 -14.20
CA VAL A 176 -23.08 -9.03 -13.46
C VAL A 176 -23.50 -7.66 -14.00
N LYS A 177 -22.54 -6.77 -14.25
CA LYS A 177 -22.82 -5.44 -14.82
C LYS A 177 -23.43 -5.53 -16.21
N ASP A 178 -22.98 -6.46 -17.04
CA ASP A 178 -23.49 -6.65 -18.40
C ASP A 178 -24.87 -7.33 -18.42
N ALA A 179 -25.20 -8.12 -17.39
CA ALA A 179 -26.52 -8.73 -17.22
C ALA A 179 -27.60 -7.76 -16.68
N ILE A 180 -27.19 -6.62 -16.12
CA ILE A 180 -28.10 -5.57 -15.58
C ILE A 180 -28.44 -4.51 -16.65
N LYS A 181 -27.74 -4.50 -17.77
CA LYS A 181 -28.03 -3.65 -18.93
C LYS A 181 -29.06 -4.29 -19.85
#